data_734e580ad6fdbadf3075354792d13c4e
#
_entry.id   734e580ad6fdbadf3075354792d13c4e
#
_cell.length_a   1.000
_cell.length_b   1.000
_cell.length_c   1.000
_cell.angle_alpha   90.00
_cell.angle_beta   90.00
_cell.angle_gamma   90.00
#
_symmetry.space_group_name_H-M   'P 1'
#
loop_
_entity.id
_entity.type
_entity.pdbx_description
1 polymer ?
#
loop_
_entity_poly.entity_id
_entity_poly.type
_entity_poly.pdbx_seq_one_letter_code
_entity_poly.pdbx_strand_id
1 'polypeptide(L)'
;IKLDDGITDKNVSVSYEESGDFDAKLKFSGDTLLFNMHSNIFNFDQAHQVHQTTYVKENNSRSFCGVINIYNFLSDSLKYNRLNDTGLLIARLFINKDTHYFVEGDSKITSVFKNIFKEKLNKERLQDIVNVVMKYSLDFDLITPDINDVKVVSVNQILDVNNKHLIKTSKKMGYKLSHETNIN
;
A
#
# COMPACT_ATOMS: atom_id res chain seq x y z
N ILE A 1 -4.89 -10.06 -15.97
CA ILE A 1 -4.43 -10.83 -14.78
C ILE A 1 -5.26 -12.10 -14.79
N LYS A 2 -4.66 -13.26 -15.08
CA LYS A 2 -5.32 -14.54 -14.80
C LYS A 2 -5.17 -14.76 -13.30
N LEU A 3 -6.24 -14.61 -12.55
CA LEU A 3 -6.33 -15.07 -11.18
C LEU A 3 -6.31 -16.60 -11.23
N ASP A 4 -5.43 -17.18 -10.44
CA ASP A 4 -5.25 -18.63 -10.35
C ASP A 4 -6.55 -19.29 -9.86
N ASP A 5 -6.80 -20.53 -10.30
CA ASP A 5 -8.05 -21.31 -10.17
C ASP A 5 -8.62 -21.49 -8.74
N GLY A 6 -8.16 -20.74 -7.77
CA GLY A 6 -8.64 -20.76 -6.39
C GLY A 6 -9.95 -19.99 -6.14
N ILE A 7 -10.35 -19.07 -7.03
CA ILE A 7 -11.65 -18.38 -6.99
C ILE A 7 -12.53 -18.96 -8.10
N THR A 8 -13.16 -20.10 -7.81
CA THR A 8 -14.01 -20.81 -8.74
C THR A 8 -15.44 -20.28 -8.84
N ASP A 9 -15.80 -19.23 -8.11
CA ASP A 9 -17.11 -18.61 -8.23
C ASP A 9 -17.15 -17.70 -9.46
N LYS A 10 -17.84 -18.14 -10.50
CA LYS A 10 -18.05 -17.40 -11.76
C LYS A 10 -18.79 -16.06 -11.59
N ASN A 11 -19.29 -15.77 -10.40
CA ASN A 11 -20.02 -14.56 -10.08
C ASN A 11 -19.14 -13.46 -9.47
N VAL A 12 -17.88 -13.74 -9.13
CA VAL A 12 -16.95 -12.72 -8.59
C VAL A 12 -16.26 -12.01 -9.74
N SER A 13 -16.74 -10.82 -10.07
CA SER A 13 -16.03 -9.94 -11.02
C SER A 13 -14.88 -9.24 -10.32
N VAL A 14 -13.68 -9.37 -10.89
CA VAL A 14 -12.51 -8.60 -10.46
C VAL A 14 -12.30 -7.47 -11.46
N SER A 15 -12.22 -6.22 -10.98
CA SER A 15 -11.94 -5.07 -11.81
C SER A 15 -10.75 -4.28 -11.25
N TYR A 16 -9.92 -3.77 -12.18
CA TYR A 16 -8.75 -2.95 -11.88
C TYR A 16 -8.97 -1.53 -12.39
N GLU A 17 -8.60 -0.54 -11.60
CA GLU A 17 -8.67 0.88 -11.93
C GLU A 17 -7.39 1.58 -11.48
N GLU A 18 -6.75 2.31 -12.38
CA GLU A 18 -5.69 3.27 -12.03
C GLU A 18 -6.33 4.60 -11.67
N SER A 19 -5.92 5.16 -10.53
CA SER A 19 -6.44 6.42 -10.01
C SER A 19 -5.29 7.41 -9.81
N GLY A 20 -4.70 7.87 -10.93
CA GLY A 20 -3.52 8.73 -10.92
C GLY A 20 -2.20 7.95 -10.85
N ASP A 21 -1.09 8.69 -10.64
CA ASP A 21 0.27 8.13 -10.71
C ASP A 21 0.66 7.30 -9.47
N PHE A 22 -0.09 7.43 -8.36
CA PHE A 22 0.29 6.87 -7.06
C PHE A 22 -0.72 5.88 -6.50
N ASP A 23 -1.87 5.70 -7.17
CA ASP A 23 -2.96 4.87 -6.69
C ASP A 23 -3.41 3.85 -7.72
N ALA A 24 -3.69 2.65 -7.23
CA ALA A 24 -4.38 1.62 -7.98
C ALA A 24 -5.45 0.96 -7.11
N LYS A 25 -6.58 0.63 -7.70
CA LYS A 25 -7.69 -0.03 -7.03
C LYS A 25 -7.94 -1.39 -7.66
N LEU A 26 -8.14 -2.38 -6.82
CA LEU A 26 -8.56 -3.72 -7.22
C LEU A 26 -9.87 -4.04 -6.50
N LYS A 27 -10.96 -4.03 -7.25
CA LYS A 27 -12.29 -4.37 -6.73
C LYS A 27 -12.60 -5.83 -6.98
N PHE A 28 -13.07 -6.52 -5.95
CA PHE A 28 -13.54 -7.90 -6.02
C PHE A 28 -14.62 -8.11 -4.94
N SER A 29 -15.68 -8.84 -5.31
CA SER A 29 -16.82 -9.00 -4.41
C SER A 29 -17.36 -7.66 -3.89
N GLY A 30 -17.53 -7.52 -2.60
CA GLY A 30 -17.91 -6.26 -1.89
C GLY A 30 -16.74 -5.37 -1.49
N ASP A 31 -15.50 -5.82 -1.70
CA ASP A 31 -14.28 -5.16 -1.24
C ASP A 31 -13.52 -4.44 -2.35
N THR A 32 -12.74 -3.46 -1.95
CA THR A 32 -11.77 -2.78 -2.80
C THR A 32 -10.42 -2.66 -2.07
N LEU A 33 -9.39 -3.31 -2.61
CA LEU A 33 -8.02 -3.03 -2.22
C LEU A 33 -7.55 -1.74 -2.89
N LEU A 34 -7.12 -0.79 -2.07
CA LEU A 34 -6.47 0.43 -2.51
C LEU A 34 -4.96 0.30 -2.26
N PHE A 35 -4.19 0.30 -3.34
CA PHE A 35 -2.73 0.39 -3.33
C PHE A 35 -2.36 1.87 -3.44
N ASN A 36 -1.80 2.44 -2.37
CA ASN A 36 -1.43 3.84 -2.32
C ASN A 36 0.07 3.98 -2.10
N MET A 37 0.79 4.52 -3.08
CA MET A 37 2.22 4.74 -2.99
C MET A 37 2.53 6.02 -2.23
N HIS A 38 3.38 5.92 -1.22
CA HIS A 38 3.84 7.07 -0.46
C HIS A 38 4.87 7.87 -1.27
N SER A 39 4.73 9.19 -1.32
CA SER A 39 5.61 10.07 -2.13
C SER A 39 7.01 10.28 -1.55
N ASN A 40 7.21 9.98 -0.27
CA ASN A 40 8.50 10.14 0.40
C ASN A 40 9.25 8.80 0.46
N ILE A 41 10.58 8.87 0.42
CA ILE A 41 11.44 7.73 0.70
C ILE A 41 11.38 7.44 2.19
N PHE A 42 11.16 6.18 2.52
CA PHE A 42 11.14 5.66 3.89
C PHE A 42 12.51 5.08 4.24
N ASN A 43 12.93 5.28 5.48
CA ASN A 43 14.08 4.58 6.06
C ASN A 43 13.66 3.95 7.39
N PHE A 44 14.09 2.72 7.62
CA PHE A 44 13.76 2.00 8.84
C PHE A 44 14.54 2.57 10.03
N ASP A 45 13.96 2.48 11.24
CA ASP A 45 14.69 2.76 12.48
C ASP A 45 15.94 1.87 12.58
N GLN A 46 17.02 2.40 13.16
CA GLN A 46 18.30 1.70 13.29
C GLN A 46 18.20 0.37 14.06
N ALA A 47 17.24 0.25 14.98
CA ALA A 47 16.96 -0.98 15.71
C ALA A 47 16.21 -2.03 14.87
N HIS A 48 15.66 -1.66 13.73
CA HIS A 48 14.84 -2.57 12.91
C HIS A 48 15.68 -3.70 12.32
N GLN A 49 15.06 -4.89 12.21
CA GLN A 49 15.70 -6.12 11.70
C GLN A 49 16.32 -5.97 10.30
N VAL A 50 15.83 -5.04 9.49
CA VAL A 50 16.36 -4.71 8.17
C VAL A 50 17.85 -4.41 8.23
N HIS A 51 18.31 -3.61 9.22
CA HIS A 51 19.72 -3.26 9.39
C HIS A 51 20.61 -4.42 9.84
N GLN A 52 20.01 -5.51 10.32
CA GLN A 52 20.74 -6.70 10.74
C GLN A 52 21.02 -7.66 9.58
N THR A 53 20.33 -7.49 8.44
CA THR A 53 20.53 -8.33 7.25
C THR A 53 21.91 -8.07 6.64
N THR A 54 22.60 -9.13 6.19
CA THR A 54 23.90 -9.02 5.49
C THR A 54 23.77 -8.10 4.27
N TYR A 55 22.67 -8.21 3.55
CA TYR A 55 22.38 -7.42 2.36
C TYR A 55 22.41 -5.89 2.61
N VAL A 56 21.81 -5.42 3.71
CA VAL A 56 21.81 -4.00 4.08
C VAL A 56 23.14 -3.60 4.72
N LYS A 57 23.77 -4.47 5.52
CA LYS A 57 25.11 -4.21 6.10
C LYS A 57 26.18 -3.96 5.06
N GLU A 58 26.12 -4.66 3.92
CA GLU A 58 27.05 -4.42 2.79
C GLU A 58 26.87 -3.03 2.16
N ASN A 59 25.65 -2.51 2.17
CA ASN A 59 25.36 -1.19 1.62
C ASN A 59 24.13 -0.57 2.31
N ASN A 60 24.35 0.37 3.21
CA ASN A 60 23.31 1.03 4.00
C ASN A 60 22.25 1.74 3.14
N SER A 61 22.57 2.14 1.91
CA SER A 61 21.57 2.77 1.02
C SER A 61 20.46 1.82 0.58
N ARG A 62 20.61 0.51 0.82
CA ARG A 62 19.57 -0.51 0.55
C ARG A 62 18.45 -0.52 1.59
N SER A 63 18.60 0.22 2.71
CA SER A 63 17.55 0.40 3.70
C SER A 63 16.51 1.46 3.30
N PHE A 64 16.82 2.30 2.32
CA PHE A 64 15.88 3.30 1.80
C PHE A 64 14.89 2.69 0.83
N CYS A 65 13.60 2.89 1.07
CA CYS A 65 12.53 2.24 0.33
C CYS A 65 11.44 3.21 -0.10
N GLY A 66 10.85 2.95 -1.26
CA GLY A 66 9.49 3.36 -1.55
C GLY A 66 8.50 2.49 -0.77
N VAL A 67 7.36 3.03 -0.41
CA VAL A 67 6.32 2.32 0.36
C VAL A 67 5.01 2.36 -0.40
N ILE A 68 4.38 1.19 -0.56
CA ILE A 68 3.01 1.07 -1.04
C ILE A 68 2.18 0.55 0.12
N ASN A 69 1.24 1.38 0.59
CA ASN A 69 0.24 0.99 1.57
C ASN A 69 -0.89 0.24 0.87
N ILE A 70 -1.37 -0.83 1.47
CA ILE A 70 -2.48 -1.64 0.95
C ILE A 70 -3.60 -1.56 1.97
N TYR A 71 -4.67 -0.88 1.58
CA TYR A 71 -5.87 -0.72 2.39
C TYR A 71 -7.01 -1.57 1.85
N ASN A 72 -7.83 -2.12 2.74
CA ASN A 72 -9.11 -2.72 2.40
C ASN A 72 -10.25 -1.80 2.76
N PHE A 73 -11.11 -1.49 1.79
CA PHE A 73 -12.33 -0.70 1.93
C PHE A 73 -13.53 -1.49 1.44
N LEU A 74 -14.70 -1.22 2.01
CA LEU A 74 -15.95 -1.59 1.35
C LEU A 74 -16.03 -0.85 0.00
N SER A 75 -16.37 -1.56 -1.08
CA SER A 75 -16.42 -0.98 -2.43
C SER A 75 -17.37 0.21 -2.51
N ASP A 76 -18.48 0.18 -1.80
CA ASP A 76 -19.48 1.24 -1.76
C ASP A 76 -18.96 2.51 -1.09
N SER A 77 -18.06 2.40 -0.11
CA SER A 77 -17.45 3.54 0.55
C SER A 77 -16.67 4.43 -0.42
N LEU A 78 -15.90 3.80 -1.30
CA LEU A 78 -15.13 4.50 -2.33
C LEU A 78 -16.01 4.93 -3.50
N LYS A 79 -16.95 4.10 -3.94
CA LYS A 79 -17.86 4.38 -5.07
C LYS A 79 -18.73 5.60 -4.82
N TYR A 80 -19.24 5.76 -3.60
CA TYR A 80 -20.15 6.85 -3.22
C TYR A 80 -19.45 7.97 -2.45
N ASN A 81 -18.11 7.97 -2.39
CA ASN A 81 -17.31 8.97 -1.67
C ASN A 81 -17.82 9.19 -0.23
N ARG A 82 -18.04 8.12 0.50
CA ARG A 82 -18.48 8.20 1.90
C ARG A 82 -17.30 8.60 2.77
N LEU A 83 -17.10 9.90 2.96
CA LEU A 83 -15.89 10.50 3.55
C LEU A 83 -15.55 9.97 4.94
N ASN A 84 -16.57 9.61 5.73
CA ASN A 84 -16.40 9.12 7.09
C ASN A 84 -16.21 7.60 7.19
N ASP A 85 -16.45 6.87 6.09
CA ASP A 85 -16.24 5.43 6.09
C ASP A 85 -14.75 5.15 6.20
N THR A 86 -14.42 4.07 6.88
CA THR A 86 -13.04 3.71 7.18
C THR A 86 -12.61 2.46 6.41
N GLY A 87 -11.34 2.46 6.03
CA GLY A 87 -10.65 1.29 5.51
C GLY A 87 -9.54 0.85 6.46
N LEU A 88 -9.13 -0.38 6.34
CA LEU A 88 -8.12 -1.01 7.17
C LEU A 88 -6.80 -1.08 6.41
N LEU A 89 -5.71 -0.64 7.03
CA LEU A 89 -4.37 -0.90 6.52
C LEU A 89 -4.03 -2.36 6.81
N ILE A 90 -3.99 -3.19 5.77
CA ILE A 90 -3.77 -4.64 5.90
C ILE A 90 -2.33 -5.04 5.63
N ALA A 91 -1.62 -4.29 4.77
CA ALA A 91 -0.22 -4.55 4.48
C ALA A 91 0.50 -3.30 3.98
N ARG A 92 1.84 -3.34 4.06
CA ARG A 92 2.76 -2.41 3.42
C ARG A 92 3.79 -3.18 2.61
N LEU A 93 4.01 -2.75 1.40
CA LEU A 93 5.06 -3.26 0.54
C LEU A 93 6.19 -2.24 0.46
N PHE A 94 7.35 -2.60 0.98
CA PHE A 94 8.58 -1.81 0.90
C PHE A 94 9.43 -2.30 -0.26
N ILE A 95 9.88 -1.39 -1.12
CA ILE A 95 10.68 -1.71 -2.30
C ILE A 95 11.90 -0.79 -2.29
N ASN A 96 13.10 -1.36 -2.30
CA ASN A 96 14.33 -0.58 -2.34
C ASN A 96 14.82 -0.29 -3.77
N LYS A 97 15.90 0.48 -3.89
CA LYS A 97 16.49 0.87 -5.17
C LYS A 97 16.90 -0.29 -6.09
N ASP A 98 17.22 -1.45 -5.50
CA ASP A 98 17.66 -2.64 -6.24
C ASP A 98 16.47 -3.58 -6.55
N THR A 99 15.23 -3.10 -6.36
CA THR A 99 13.95 -3.81 -6.51
C THR A 99 13.75 -4.97 -5.52
N HIS A 100 14.60 -5.11 -4.50
CA HIS A 100 14.33 -6.05 -3.43
C HIS A 100 13.17 -5.53 -2.56
N TYR A 101 12.37 -6.44 -2.04
CA TYR A 101 11.15 -6.07 -1.34
C TYR A 101 11.02 -6.72 0.04
N PHE A 102 10.12 -6.15 0.83
CA PHE A 102 9.71 -6.64 2.14
C PHE A 102 8.23 -6.32 2.33
N VAL A 103 7.48 -7.26 2.89
CA VAL A 103 6.05 -7.09 3.20
C VAL A 103 5.86 -7.04 4.72
N GLU A 104 5.25 -5.97 5.19
CA GLU A 104 4.78 -5.80 6.56
C GLU A 104 3.25 -5.89 6.57
N GLY A 105 2.65 -6.48 7.61
CA GLY A 105 1.20 -6.62 7.74
C GLY A 105 0.83 -7.64 8.80
N ASP A 106 -0.42 -8.11 8.75
CA ASP A 106 -0.90 -9.17 9.63
C ASP A 106 -0.05 -10.44 9.50
N SER A 107 -0.03 -11.23 10.57
CA SER A 107 0.76 -12.48 10.64
C SER A 107 0.39 -13.49 9.56
N LYS A 108 -0.87 -13.55 9.13
CA LYS A 108 -1.33 -14.42 8.04
C LYS A 108 -0.74 -14.01 6.69
N ILE A 109 -0.51 -12.71 6.47
CA ILE A 109 0.13 -12.17 5.26
C ILE A 109 1.65 -12.37 5.36
N THR A 110 2.27 -11.93 6.46
CA THR A 110 3.73 -11.94 6.62
C THR A 110 4.30 -13.33 6.74
N SER A 111 3.52 -14.32 7.19
CA SER A 111 3.96 -15.73 7.24
C SER A 111 4.32 -16.30 5.88
N VAL A 112 3.72 -15.79 4.81
CA VAL A 112 4.00 -16.16 3.41
C VAL A 112 5.26 -15.46 2.89
N PHE A 113 5.55 -14.21 3.35
CA PHE A 113 6.63 -13.36 2.86
C PHE A 113 7.70 -13.10 3.91
N LYS A 114 8.23 -14.15 4.53
CA LYS A 114 9.20 -14.08 5.65
C LYS A 114 10.56 -13.46 5.29
N ASN A 115 10.80 -13.18 4.03
CA ASN A 115 12.13 -12.85 3.53
C ASN A 115 12.33 -11.33 3.39
N ILE A 116 12.98 -10.72 4.40
CA ILE A 116 13.36 -9.31 4.36
C ILE A 116 14.45 -9.11 3.29
N PHE A 117 14.12 -8.46 2.17
CA PHE A 117 15.03 -8.10 1.07
C PHE A 117 15.84 -9.27 0.46
N LYS A 118 15.40 -10.52 0.59
CA LYS A 118 16.11 -11.65 0.00
C LYS A 118 15.86 -11.80 -1.50
N GLU A 119 14.70 -11.37 -1.97
CA GLU A 119 14.24 -11.55 -3.35
C GLU A 119 13.91 -10.22 -3.99
N LYS A 120 14.05 -10.17 -5.32
CA LYS A 120 13.58 -9.03 -6.12
C LYS A 120 12.10 -9.16 -6.40
N LEU A 121 11.43 -8.04 -6.39
CA LEU A 121 10.03 -7.96 -6.82
C LEU A 121 9.99 -8.14 -8.35
N ASN A 122 9.28 -9.12 -8.80
CA ASN A 122 8.95 -9.38 -10.19
C ASN A 122 7.42 -9.54 -10.34
N LYS A 123 6.96 -9.80 -11.55
CA LYS A 123 5.52 -9.91 -11.85
C LYS A 123 4.86 -11.05 -11.05
N GLU A 124 5.53 -12.20 -10.97
CA GLU A 124 5.03 -13.39 -10.27
C GLU A 124 4.90 -13.09 -8.76
N ARG A 125 5.93 -12.49 -8.15
CA ARG A 125 5.92 -12.12 -6.73
C ARG A 125 4.88 -11.06 -6.41
N LEU A 126 4.69 -10.07 -7.30
CA LEU A 126 3.62 -9.09 -7.14
C LEU A 126 2.24 -9.76 -7.21
N GLN A 127 2.05 -10.71 -8.11
CA GLN A 127 0.81 -11.49 -8.20
C GLN A 127 0.57 -12.31 -6.93
N ASP A 128 1.61 -12.96 -6.37
CA ASP A 128 1.51 -13.69 -5.11
C ASP A 128 1.08 -12.75 -3.96
N ILE A 129 1.67 -11.56 -3.87
CA ILE A 129 1.30 -10.56 -2.85
C ILE A 129 -0.17 -10.17 -3.00
N VAL A 130 -0.61 -9.84 -4.22
CA VAL A 130 -2.01 -9.46 -4.50
C VAL A 130 -2.96 -10.59 -4.12
N ASN A 131 -2.64 -11.83 -4.50
CA ASN A 131 -3.49 -13.00 -4.21
C ASN A 131 -3.61 -13.23 -2.69
N VAL A 132 -2.50 -13.10 -1.94
CA VAL A 132 -2.51 -13.29 -0.49
C VAL A 132 -3.32 -12.21 0.21
N VAL A 133 -3.16 -10.94 -0.17
CA VAL A 133 -3.95 -9.84 0.43
C VAL A 133 -5.43 -9.92 0.04
N MET A 134 -5.77 -10.33 -1.18
CA MET A 134 -7.16 -10.58 -1.58
C MET A 134 -7.79 -11.69 -0.73
N LYS A 135 -7.09 -12.82 -0.60
CA LYS A 135 -7.55 -13.93 0.23
C LYS A 135 -7.74 -13.50 1.68
N TYR A 136 -6.77 -12.78 2.23
CA TYR A 136 -6.85 -12.22 3.58
C TYR A 136 -8.10 -11.34 3.75
N SER A 137 -8.38 -10.45 2.79
CA SER A 137 -9.57 -9.58 2.84
C SER A 137 -10.88 -10.36 2.79
N LEU A 138 -10.97 -11.39 1.96
CA LEU A 138 -12.16 -12.25 1.90
C LEU A 138 -12.37 -13.05 3.20
N ASP A 139 -11.30 -13.53 3.81
CA ASP A 139 -11.37 -14.24 5.10
C ASP A 139 -11.73 -13.29 6.26
N PHE A 140 -11.50 -11.98 6.07
CA PHE A 140 -11.70 -10.96 7.08
C PHE A 140 -13.16 -10.55 7.28
N ASP A 141 -13.99 -10.66 6.25
CA ASP A 141 -15.44 -10.40 6.33
C ASP A 141 -16.16 -11.29 7.37
N LEU A 142 -15.52 -12.39 7.75
CA LEU A 142 -16.09 -13.34 8.72
C LEU A 142 -15.69 -13.05 10.17
N ILE A 143 -14.64 -12.26 10.42
CA ILE A 143 -14.13 -11.98 11.76
C ILE A 143 -13.63 -10.53 11.80
N THR A 144 -14.41 -9.62 12.36
CA THR A 144 -13.96 -8.24 12.63
C THR A 144 -12.85 -8.27 13.68
N PRO A 145 -11.62 -7.82 13.39
CA PRO A 145 -10.57 -7.75 14.39
C PRO A 145 -10.89 -6.68 15.42
N ASP A 146 -10.26 -6.74 16.57
CA ASP A 146 -10.33 -5.67 17.55
C ASP A 146 -9.76 -4.40 16.92
N ILE A 147 -10.58 -3.34 16.86
CA ILE A 147 -10.25 -2.04 16.22
C ILE A 147 -8.98 -1.42 16.82
N ASN A 148 -8.62 -1.80 18.05
CA ASN A 148 -7.43 -1.29 18.74
C ASN A 148 -6.11 -1.80 18.13
N ASP A 149 -6.14 -2.93 17.42
CA ASP A 149 -4.96 -3.57 16.85
C ASP A 149 -4.75 -3.24 15.35
N VAL A 150 -5.69 -2.53 14.73
CA VAL A 150 -5.65 -2.27 13.28
C VAL A 150 -5.56 -0.78 12.99
N LYS A 151 -4.64 -0.41 12.10
CA LYS A 151 -4.52 0.96 11.64
C LYS A 151 -5.65 1.30 10.67
N VAL A 152 -6.51 2.22 11.08
CA VAL A 152 -7.70 2.66 10.34
C VAL A 152 -7.40 3.97 9.60
N VAL A 153 -7.94 4.12 8.40
CA VAL A 153 -7.86 5.35 7.61
C VAL A 153 -9.24 5.65 7.01
N SER A 154 -9.68 6.91 7.03
CA SER A 154 -10.94 7.30 6.41
C SER A 154 -10.77 7.56 4.90
N VAL A 155 -11.88 7.50 4.15
CA VAL A 155 -11.93 7.90 2.73
C VAL A 155 -11.43 9.33 2.57
N ASN A 156 -11.80 10.25 3.46
CA ASN A 156 -11.35 11.64 3.44
C ASN A 156 -9.83 11.76 3.57
N GLN A 157 -9.21 10.99 4.48
CA GLN A 157 -7.74 11.00 4.65
C GLN A 157 -7.01 10.52 3.40
N ILE A 158 -7.55 9.53 2.70
CA ILE A 158 -6.97 9.07 1.43
C ILE A 158 -7.06 10.16 0.36
N LEU A 159 -8.22 10.82 0.23
CA LEU A 159 -8.40 11.92 -0.73
C LEU A 159 -7.45 13.09 -0.43
N ASP A 160 -7.25 13.44 0.84
CA ASP A 160 -6.31 14.48 1.27
C ASP A 160 -4.86 14.13 0.92
N VAL A 161 -4.46 12.87 1.11
CA VAL A 161 -3.11 12.40 0.73
C VAL A 161 -2.93 12.51 -0.78
N ASN A 162 -3.91 12.09 -1.58
CA ASN A 162 -3.85 12.14 -3.03
C ASN A 162 -3.79 13.60 -3.54
N ASN A 163 -4.59 14.49 -2.97
CA ASN A 163 -4.54 15.92 -3.29
C ASN A 163 -3.16 16.52 -2.95
N LYS A 164 -2.57 16.15 -1.83
CA LYS A 164 -1.20 16.60 -1.47
C LYS A 164 -0.15 16.04 -2.42
N HIS A 165 -0.30 14.83 -2.93
CA HIS A 165 0.59 14.26 -3.95
C HIS A 165 0.49 15.04 -5.26
N LEU A 166 -0.71 15.36 -5.74
CA LEU A 166 -0.92 16.18 -6.93
C LEU A 166 -0.26 17.56 -6.80
N ILE A 167 -0.37 18.20 -5.64
CA ILE A 167 0.29 19.49 -5.37
C ILE A 167 1.82 19.36 -5.39
N LYS A 168 2.38 18.29 -4.84
CA LYS A 168 3.83 18.06 -4.80
C LYS A 168 4.42 17.72 -6.16
N THR A 169 3.68 17.09 -7.05
CA THR A 169 4.12 16.72 -8.39
C THR A 169 3.95 17.85 -9.41
N SER A 170 3.17 18.90 -9.08
CA SER A 170 3.08 20.06 -9.94
C SER A 170 4.46 20.73 -10.09
N LYS A 171 4.81 21.12 -11.33
CA LYS A 171 6.07 21.85 -11.60
C LYS A 171 6.15 23.06 -10.69
N LYS A 172 7.26 23.22 -9.96
CA LYS A 172 7.55 24.44 -9.22
C LYS A 172 7.54 25.59 -10.20
N MET A 173 6.73 26.60 -9.94
CA MET A 173 6.81 27.86 -10.69
C MET A 173 8.20 28.46 -10.51
N GLY A 174 8.78 29.00 -11.58
CA GLY A 174 10.15 29.52 -11.58
C GLY A 174 10.36 30.78 -10.73
N TYR A 175 9.33 31.29 -10.04
CA TYR A 175 9.39 32.47 -9.17
C TYR A 175 8.52 32.29 -7.92
N LYS A 176 8.91 32.95 -6.82
CA LYS A 176 8.09 33.01 -5.61
C LYS A 176 7.10 34.17 -5.74
N LEU A 177 5.86 33.93 -5.35
CA LEU A 177 4.87 35.00 -5.23
C LEU A 177 5.25 35.89 -4.04
N SER A 178 5.10 37.21 -4.18
CA SER A 178 5.53 38.21 -3.19
C SER A 178 4.85 38.11 -1.81
N HIS A 179 3.73 37.40 -1.73
CA HIS A 179 3.02 37.15 -0.45
C HIS A 179 3.51 35.90 0.30
N GLU A 180 4.43 35.09 -0.27
CA GLU A 180 5.01 33.92 0.42
C GLU A 180 6.18 34.29 1.36
N THR A 181 6.56 35.56 1.40
CA THR A 181 7.73 36.05 2.15
C THR A 181 7.44 36.44 3.61
N ASN A 182 6.19 36.32 4.10
CA ASN A 182 5.81 36.82 5.44
C ASN A 182 5.17 35.77 6.34
N ILE A 183 5.63 34.51 6.31
CA ILE A 183 5.31 33.54 7.34
C ILE A 183 6.62 33.09 8.00
N ASN A 184 7.01 33.85 9.02
CA ASN A 184 7.98 33.42 10.04
C ASN A 184 7.26 32.55 11.06
#